data_188f95ddcec1115f61ced34c493e5aa3
#
_entry.id   188f95ddcec1115f61ced34c493e5aa3
#
_cell.length_a   1.000
_cell.length_b   1.000
_cell.length_c   1.000
_cell.angle_alpha   90.00
_cell.angle_beta   90.00
_cell.angle_gamma   90.00
#
_symmetry.space_group_name_H-M   'P 1'
#
loop_
_entity.id
_entity.type
_entity.pdbx_description
1 polymer ?
#
loop_
_entity_poly.entity_id
_entity_poly.type
_entity_poly.pdbx_seq_one_letter_code
_entity_poly.pdbx_strand_id
1 'polypeptide(L)'
;MVTSPDLTEQLTAVSRETGRQIGVLVSRRGEVKYVVVGDAHKLELPDIGRERGAKSRLRGLRLLHTHLQHEPLSRDDLTDLALLRLDYIAAVEVLDDGKPGLWFGAHIDPRASVVSREPWLVLEPRPSREVANDPTFETLLTELERDLGAQPAPD
;
A
#
# COMPACT_ATOMS: atom_id res chain seq x y z
N MET A 1 -0.50 -10.62 8.25
CA MET A 1 -1.38 -9.45 8.41
C MET A 1 -0.73 -8.25 7.75
N VAL A 2 -1.44 -7.54 6.87
CA VAL A 2 -0.87 -6.38 6.19
C VAL A 2 -0.76 -5.18 7.13
N THR A 3 -1.69 -5.09 8.08
CA THR A 3 -1.70 -4.02 9.09
C THR A 3 -2.47 -4.49 10.31
N SER A 4 -2.20 -3.86 11.45
CA SER A 4 -3.02 -4.01 12.65
C SER A 4 -3.97 -2.82 12.75
N PRO A 5 -5.11 -2.95 13.45
CA PRO A 5 -5.97 -1.81 13.74
C PRO A 5 -5.22 -0.67 14.42
N ASP A 6 -4.30 -0.99 15.32
CA ASP A 6 -3.51 0.00 16.03
C ASP A 6 -2.61 0.81 15.10
N LEU A 7 -1.94 0.15 14.16
CA LEU A 7 -1.08 0.84 13.18
C LEU A 7 -1.91 1.79 12.31
N THR A 8 -3.05 1.31 11.81
CA THR A 8 -3.93 2.12 10.98
C THR A 8 -4.43 3.35 11.73
N GLU A 9 -4.87 3.17 12.99
CA GLU A 9 -5.33 4.28 13.83
C GLU A 9 -4.21 5.28 14.11
N GLN A 10 -3.00 4.80 14.37
CA GLN A 10 -1.85 5.68 14.58
C GLN A 10 -1.53 6.50 13.33
N LEU A 11 -1.54 5.88 12.16
CA LEU A 11 -1.27 6.57 10.90
C LEU A 11 -2.28 7.67 10.64
N THR A 12 -3.57 7.37 10.78
CA THR A 12 -4.62 8.36 10.52
C THR A 12 -4.61 9.48 11.54
N ALA A 13 -4.35 9.19 12.82
CA ALA A 13 -4.25 10.19 13.86
C ALA A 13 -3.09 11.16 13.61
N VAL A 14 -1.91 10.64 13.30
CA VAL A 14 -0.73 11.46 13.00
C VAL A 14 -0.94 12.27 11.71
N SER A 15 -1.54 11.66 10.70
CA SER A 15 -1.85 12.32 9.44
C SER A 15 -2.80 13.51 9.66
N ARG A 16 -3.84 13.33 10.48
CA ARG A 16 -4.76 14.43 10.81
C ARG A 16 -4.07 15.53 11.60
N GLU A 17 -3.27 15.16 12.59
CA GLU A 17 -2.56 16.12 13.44
C GLU A 17 -1.57 16.96 12.66
N THR A 18 -0.82 16.35 11.73
CA THR A 18 0.22 17.02 10.96
C THR A 18 -0.28 17.68 9.68
N GLY A 19 -1.48 17.29 9.21
CA GLY A 19 -2.00 17.72 7.91
C GLY A 19 -1.22 17.17 6.73
N ARG A 20 -0.55 16.03 6.91
CA ARG A 20 0.30 15.40 5.90
C ARG A 20 -0.13 13.97 5.63
N GLN A 21 0.09 13.51 4.42
CA GLN A 21 -0.01 12.10 4.11
C GLN A 21 1.16 11.36 4.75
N ILE A 22 0.87 10.27 5.42
CA ILE A 22 1.86 9.41 6.06
C ILE A 22 1.74 8.03 5.43
N GLY A 23 2.87 7.40 5.13
CA GLY A 23 2.90 6.06 4.60
C GLY A 23 3.89 5.17 5.33
N VAL A 24 3.62 3.88 5.31
CA VAL A 24 4.55 2.86 5.80
C VAL A 24 4.72 1.80 4.73
N LEU A 25 5.94 1.34 4.57
CA LEU A 25 6.25 0.18 3.74
C LEU A 25 6.45 -1.01 4.68
N VAL A 26 5.59 -2.00 4.50
CA VAL A 26 5.50 -3.17 5.38
C VAL A 26 5.93 -4.41 4.60
N SER A 27 6.78 -5.23 5.22
CA SER A 27 7.23 -6.49 4.63
C SER A 27 6.14 -7.56 4.67
N ARG A 28 6.36 -8.65 3.96
CA ARG A 28 5.47 -9.82 3.98
C ARG A 28 5.36 -10.45 5.37
N ARG A 29 6.33 -10.18 6.25
CA ARG A 29 6.32 -10.62 7.65
C ARG A 29 5.55 -9.68 8.56
N GLY A 30 5.05 -8.56 8.02
CA GLY A 30 4.34 -7.57 8.82
C GLY A 30 5.25 -6.56 9.51
N GLU A 31 6.53 -6.50 9.15
CA GLU A 31 7.47 -5.55 9.74
C GLU A 31 7.46 -4.24 8.97
N VAL A 32 7.39 -3.12 9.69
CA VAL A 32 7.52 -1.79 9.10
C VAL A 32 9.00 -1.57 8.72
N LYS A 33 9.27 -1.41 7.45
CA LYS A 33 10.63 -1.20 6.93
C LYS A 33 10.95 0.27 6.71
N TYR A 34 9.98 1.06 6.30
CA TYR A 34 10.17 2.49 6.02
C TYR A 34 8.91 3.25 6.43
N VAL A 35 9.11 4.46 6.91
CA VAL A 35 8.05 5.43 7.14
C VAL A 35 8.27 6.60 6.18
N VAL A 36 7.23 7.00 5.47
CA VAL A 36 7.31 8.06 4.47
C VAL A 36 6.34 9.17 4.85
N VAL A 37 6.82 10.40 4.83
CA VAL A 37 6.00 11.57 5.12
C VAL A 37 5.90 12.42 3.86
N GLY A 38 4.69 12.69 3.44
CA GLY A 38 4.42 13.54 2.29
C GLY A 38 3.91 14.92 2.70
N ASP A 39 3.21 15.59 1.77
CA ASP A 39 2.45 16.79 2.07
C ASP A 39 0.95 16.44 2.17
N ALA A 40 0.08 17.45 2.15
CA ALA A 40 -1.37 17.24 2.29
C ALA A 40 -2.00 16.52 1.08
N HIS A 41 -1.35 16.54 -0.07
CA HIS A 41 -1.92 16.06 -1.33
C HIS A 41 -1.14 14.93 -1.97
N LYS A 42 0.11 14.72 -1.58
CA LYS A 42 1.01 13.82 -2.27
C LYS A 42 1.97 13.13 -1.31
N LEU A 43 2.23 11.87 -1.58
CA LEU A 43 3.25 11.07 -0.92
C LEU A 43 4.26 10.62 -1.97
N GLU A 44 5.50 11.03 -1.84
CA GLU A 44 6.57 10.57 -2.71
C GLU A 44 7.35 9.47 -2.00
N LEU A 45 7.48 8.33 -2.67
CA LEU A 45 8.28 7.24 -2.15
C LEU A 45 9.76 7.57 -2.30
N PRO A 46 10.60 7.10 -1.35
CA PRO A 46 12.03 7.39 -1.40
C PRO A 46 12.68 6.79 -2.65
N ASP A 47 13.78 7.40 -3.10
CA ASP A 47 14.50 7.00 -4.30
C ASP A 47 15.19 5.63 -4.19
N ILE A 48 15.09 4.97 -3.06
CA ILE A 48 15.63 3.63 -2.82
C ILE A 48 15.30 2.66 -3.97
N GLY A 49 14.06 2.72 -4.49
CA GLY A 49 13.62 1.86 -5.57
C GLY A 49 14.10 2.28 -6.96
N ARG A 50 14.72 3.44 -7.09
CA ARG A 50 15.16 4.01 -8.36
C ARG A 50 16.67 3.92 -8.57
N GLU A 51 17.42 3.62 -7.53
CA GLU A 51 18.86 3.45 -7.62
C GLU A 51 19.20 2.12 -8.30
N ARG A 52 20.42 2.06 -8.82
CA ARG A 52 20.92 0.86 -9.48
C ARG A 52 20.86 -0.34 -8.54
N GLY A 53 20.16 -1.39 -8.97
CA GLY A 53 19.95 -2.60 -8.16
C GLY A 53 18.91 -2.45 -7.06
N ALA A 54 18.43 -1.23 -6.81
CA ALA A 54 17.51 -0.98 -5.72
C ALA A 54 16.05 -1.31 -6.07
N LYS A 55 15.71 -1.55 -7.33
CA LYS A 55 14.35 -1.92 -7.75
C LYS A 55 13.82 -3.15 -7.03
N SER A 56 14.72 -4.09 -6.69
CA SER A 56 14.34 -5.29 -5.98
C SER A 56 14.09 -5.05 -4.48
N ARG A 57 14.55 -3.91 -3.94
CA ARG A 57 14.41 -3.62 -2.50
C ARG A 57 12.99 -3.33 -2.09
N LEU A 58 12.15 -2.83 -2.99
CA LEU A 58 10.74 -2.57 -2.71
C LEU A 58 9.86 -3.76 -3.07
N ARG A 59 10.40 -4.73 -3.77
CA ARG A 59 9.68 -5.97 -4.09
C ARG A 59 9.36 -6.72 -2.79
N GLY A 60 8.12 -7.16 -2.69
CA GLY A 60 7.65 -7.85 -1.49
C GLY A 60 7.20 -6.91 -0.39
N LEU A 61 7.27 -5.60 -0.61
CA LEU A 61 6.75 -4.63 0.33
C LEU A 61 5.32 -4.22 -0.05
N ARG A 62 4.59 -3.79 0.95
CA ARG A 62 3.23 -3.28 0.82
C ARG A 62 3.23 -1.85 1.33
N LEU A 63 2.64 -0.95 0.57
CA LEU A 63 2.50 0.44 0.99
C LEU A 63 1.12 0.65 1.58
N LEU A 64 1.07 1.13 2.81
CA LEU A 64 -0.14 1.63 3.45
C LEU A 64 0.06 3.11 3.69
N HIS A 65 -0.82 3.95 3.14
CA HIS A 65 -0.71 5.39 3.30
C HIS A 65 -2.07 6.04 3.54
N THR A 66 -2.05 7.28 4.00
CA THR A 66 -3.26 8.02 4.33
C THR A 66 -3.62 9.00 3.22
N HIS A 67 -4.93 9.19 3.01
CA HIS A 67 -5.48 10.24 2.14
C HIS A 67 -6.31 11.19 2.97
N LEU A 68 -5.97 12.47 2.94
CA LEU A 68 -6.65 13.52 3.71
C LEU A 68 -7.86 14.11 2.99
N GLN A 69 -7.96 13.90 1.68
CA GLN A 69 -8.97 14.51 0.82
C GLN A 69 -10.14 13.59 0.46
N HIS A 70 -10.32 12.48 1.19
CA HIS A 70 -11.36 11.49 0.92
C HIS A 70 -11.27 10.91 -0.50
N GLU A 71 -10.06 10.73 -1.00
CA GLU A 71 -9.82 10.27 -2.36
C GLU A 71 -9.50 8.77 -2.41
N PRO A 72 -9.96 8.06 -3.46
CA PRO A 72 -9.49 6.70 -3.72
C PRO A 72 -8.02 6.71 -4.16
N LEU A 73 -7.48 5.53 -4.48
CA LEU A 73 -6.13 5.44 -5.03
C LEU A 73 -6.03 6.28 -6.30
N SER A 74 -4.98 7.09 -6.38
CA SER A 74 -4.71 7.91 -7.55
C SER A 74 -4.02 7.08 -8.63
N ARG A 75 -3.97 7.63 -9.85
CA ARG A 75 -3.20 6.99 -10.91
C ARG A 75 -1.71 6.93 -10.57
N ASP A 76 -1.20 7.93 -9.87
CA ASP A 76 0.19 7.92 -9.41
C ASP A 76 0.44 6.79 -8.42
N ASP A 77 -0.51 6.52 -7.52
CA ASP A 77 -0.43 5.39 -6.59
C ASP A 77 -0.33 4.06 -7.35
N LEU A 78 -1.20 3.88 -8.35
CA LEU A 78 -1.22 2.64 -9.14
C LEU A 78 0.05 2.51 -10.00
N THR A 79 0.54 3.61 -10.53
CA THR A 79 1.79 3.63 -11.27
C THR A 79 2.96 3.23 -10.38
N ASP A 80 3.02 3.75 -9.17
CA ASP A 80 4.05 3.39 -8.20
C ASP A 80 3.97 1.90 -7.82
N LEU A 81 2.78 1.38 -7.64
CA LEU A 81 2.58 -0.04 -7.38
C LEU A 81 3.28 -0.90 -8.46
N ALA A 82 3.09 -0.54 -9.72
CA ALA A 82 3.68 -1.28 -10.83
C ALA A 82 5.18 -1.03 -10.98
N LEU A 83 5.60 0.23 -10.98
CA LEU A 83 7.00 0.60 -11.22
C LEU A 83 7.93 0.14 -10.11
N LEU A 84 7.49 0.21 -8.86
CA LEU A 84 8.30 -0.13 -7.70
C LEU A 84 8.13 -1.59 -7.29
N ARG A 85 7.30 -2.33 -8.00
CA ARG A 85 7.07 -3.76 -7.77
C ARG A 85 6.59 -4.07 -6.36
N LEU A 86 5.74 -3.20 -5.85
CA LEU A 86 5.08 -3.44 -4.57
C LEU A 86 4.10 -4.62 -4.72
N ASP A 87 3.94 -5.40 -3.67
CA ASP A 87 2.93 -6.47 -3.66
C ASP A 87 1.52 -5.89 -3.62
N TYR A 88 1.36 -4.81 -2.85
CA TYR A 88 0.06 -4.27 -2.53
C TYR A 88 0.20 -2.80 -2.18
N ILE A 89 -0.82 -2.01 -2.49
CA ILE A 89 -0.92 -0.62 -2.07
C ILE A 89 -2.30 -0.37 -1.47
N ALA A 90 -2.34 0.36 -0.38
CA ALA A 90 -3.59 0.79 0.22
C ALA A 90 -3.54 2.25 0.61
N ALA A 91 -4.65 2.93 0.42
CA ALA A 91 -4.89 4.27 0.95
C ALA A 91 -6.02 4.19 1.95
N VAL A 92 -5.84 4.80 3.12
CA VAL A 92 -6.83 4.88 4.17
C VAL A 92 -7.32 6.31 4.27
N GLU A 93 -8.63 6.48 4.17
CA GLU A 93 -9.27 7.77 4.37
C GLU A 93 -9.10 8.22 5.82
N VAL A 94 -8.69 9.46 6.00
CA VAL A 94 -8.58 10.08 7.32
C VAL A 94 -9.84 10.90 7.59
N LEU A 95 -10.62 10.48 8.57
CA LEU A 95 -11.83 11.21 8.96
C LEU A 95 -11.49 12.46 9.75
N ASP A 96 -12.46 13.36 9.90
CA ASP A 96 -12.26 14.65 10.57
C ASP A 96 -11.82 14.51 12.03
N ASP A 97 -12.21 13.42 12.69
CA ASP A 97 -11.81 13.10 14.06
C ASP A 97 -10.47 12.36 14.15
N GLY A 98 -9.79 12.16 13.00
CA GLY A 98 -8.51 11.45 12.95
C GLY A 98 -8.62 9.94 12.91
N LYS A 99 -9.83 9.40 12.85
CA LYS A 99 -10.05 7.96 12.76
C LYS A 99 -9.99 7.48 11.30
N PRO A 100 -9.65 6.20 11.08
CA PRO A 100 -9.65 5.66 9.73
C PRO A 100 -11.07 5.45 9.20
N GLY A 101 -11.28 5.83 7.93
CA GLY A 101 -12.53 5.63 7.22
C GLY A 101 -12.44 4.49 6.23
N LEU A 102 -12.70 4.78 4.94
CA LEU A 102 -12.62 3.78 3.89
C LEU A 102 -11.20 3.38 3.59
N TRP A 103 -11.04 2.13 3.23
CA TRP A 103 -9.81 1.51 2.79
C TRP A 103 -9.91 1.27 1.29
N PHE A 104 -8.96 1.81 0.54
CA PHE A 104 -8.85 1.63 -0.90
C PHE A 104 -7.58 0.82 -1.18
N GLY A 105 -7.73 -0.35 -1.77
CA GLY A 105 -6.62 -1.24 -2.02
C GLY A 105 -6.49 -1.65 -3.48
N ALA A 106 -5.27 -1.98 -3.88
CA ALA A 106 -4.97 -2.56 -5.18
C ALA A 106 -3.71 -3.43 -5.09
N HIS A 107 -3.62 -4.40 -5.96
CA HIS A 107 -2.44 -5.24 -6.05
C HIS A 107 -2.09 -5.50 -7.51
N ILE A 108 -0.87 -5.95 -7.76
CA ILE A 108 -0.47 -6.38 -9.09
C ILE A 108 -1.29 -7.63 -9.45
N ASP A 109 -1.73 -7.68 -10.70
CA ASP A 109 -2.38 -8.86 -11.24
C ASP A 109 -1.27 -9.85 -11.66
N PRO A 110 -1.12 -10.99 -10.97
CA PRO A 110 -0.08 -11.96 -11.33
C PRO A 110 -0.23 -12.54 -12.74
N ARG A 111 -1.41 -12.38 -13.34
CA ARG A 111 -1.70 -12.85 -14.67
C ARG A 111 -1.46 -11.81 -15.76
N ALA A 112 -1.19 -10.56 -15.37
CA ALA A 112 -0.99 -9.47 -16.32
C ALA A 112 0.29 -9.70 -17.13
N SER A 113 0.19 -9.44 -18.43
CA SER A 113 1.35 -9.41 -19.29
C SER A 113 2.27 -8.24 -18.91
N VAL A 114 3.59 -8.43 -19.09
CA VAL A 114 4.58 -7.37 -18.87
C VAL A 114 4.34 -6.15 -19.77
N VAL A 115 3.59 -6.30 -20.84
CA VAL A 115 3.26 -5.19 -21.76
C VAL A 115 1.91 -4.55 -21.44
N SER A 116 1.21 -5.02 -20.41
CA SER A 116 -0.06 -4.45 -20.01
C SER A 116 0.14 -3.04 -19.48
N ARG A 117 -0.72 -2.11 -19.90
CA ARG A 117 -0.70 -0.73 -19.42
C ARG A 117 -1.26 -0.58 -18.02
N GLU A 118 -2.11 -1.52 -17.60
CA GLU A 118 -2.77 -1.53 -16.29
C GLU A 118 -2.62 -2.90 -15.66
N PRO A 119 -1.39 -3.21 -15.16
CA PRO A 119 -1.10 -4.55 -14.62
C PRO A 119 -1.60 -4.73 -13.19
N TRP A 120 -2.57 -3.96 -12.77
CA TRP A 120 -3.10 -3.98 -11.41
C TRP A 120 -4.58 -4.33 -11.37
N LEU A 121 -5.02 -4.83 -10.21
CA LEU A 121 -6.42 -5.03 -9.88
C LEU A 121 -6.78 -4.11 -8.72
N VAL A 122 -7.79 -3.27 -8.90
CA VAL A 122 -8.31 -2.38 -7.86
C VAL A 122 -9.45 -3.09 -7.14
N LEU A 123 -9.35 -3.14 -5.82
CA LEU A 123 -10.35 -3.78 -4.98
C LEU A 123 -11.49 -2.81 -4.65
N GLU A 124 -12.65 -3.37 -4.30
CA GLU A 124 -13.79 -2.59 -3.85
C GLU A 124 -13.44 -1.86 -2.54
N PRO A 125 -13.81 -0.57 -2.41
CA PRO A 125 -13.59 0.15 -1.15
C PRO A 125 -14.37 -0.49 -0.01
N ARG A 126 -13.76 -0.54 1.18
CA ARG A 126 -14.35 -1.13 2.36
C ARG A 126 -14.02 -0.31 3.60
N PRO A 127 -14.87 -0.32 4.63
CA PRO A 127 -14.48 0.26 5.92
C PRO A 127 -13.19 -0.40 6.42
N SER A 128 -12.23 0.40 6.88
CA SER A 128 -10.93 -0.12 7.32
C SER A 128 -11.04 -1.13 8.45
N ARG A 129 -12.02 -0.97 9.35
CA ARG A 129 -12.27 -1.93 10.43
C ARG A 129 -12.64 -3.31 9.94
N GLU A 130 -13.32 -3.40 8.78
CA GLU A 130 -13.70 -4.70 8.20
C GLU A 130 -12.50 -5.38 7.57
N VAL A 131 -11.62 -4.61 6.94
CA VAL A 131 -10.40 -5.14 6.33
C VAL A 131 -9.49 -5.77 7.38
N ALA A 132 -9.32 -5.12 8.52
CA ALA A 132 -8.44 -5.59 9.59
C ALA A 132 -8.87 -6.93 10.18
N ASN A 133 -10.16 -7.25 10.11
CA ASN A 133 -10.73 -8.46 10.72
C ASN A 133 -11.23 -9.49 9.71
N ASP A 134 -10.91 -9.32 8.44
CA ASP A 134 -11.45 -10.17 7.37
C ASP A 134 -10.49 -11.32 7.03
N PRO A 135 -10.85 -12.58 7.33
CA PRO A 135 -10.02 -13.72 6.97
C PRO A 135 -9.91 -13.91 5.44
N THR A 136 -10.90 -13.49 4.67
CA THR A 136 -10.84 -13.54 3.20
C THR A 136 -9.75 -12.63 2.68
N PHE A 137 -9.59 -11.45 3.28
CA PHE A 137 -8.53 -10.52 2.92
C PHE A 137 -7.15 -11.08 3.25
N GLU A 138 -7.00 -11.71 4.42
CA GLU A 138 -5.74 -12.37 4.79
C GLU A 138 -5.42 -13.52 3.82
N THR A 139 -6.40 -14.28 3.40
CA THR A 139 -6.22 -15.34 2.40
C THR A 139 -5.76 -14.77 1.07
N LEU A 140 -6.38 -13.67 0.63
CA LEU A 140 -5.97 -12.98 -0.60
C LEU A 140 -4.49 -12.56 -0.54
N LEU A 141 -4.07 -11.97 0.58
CA LEU A 141 -2.68 -11.56 0.75
C LEU A 141 -1.73 -12.75 0.74
N THR A 142 -2.11 -13.85 1.39
CA THR A 142 -1.29 -15.07 1.41
C THR A 142 -1.13 -15.66 0.01
N GLU A 143 -2.21 -15.74 -0.75
CA GLU A 143 -2.16 -16.22 -2.12
C GLU A 143 -1.32 -15.30 -3.01
N LEU A 144 -1.46 -14.00 -2.84
CA LEU A 144 -0.69 -13.00 -3.57
C LEU A 144 0.81 -13.14 -3.29
N GLU A 145 1.18 -13.32 -2.04
CA GLU A 145 2.56 -13.54 -1.63
C GLU A 145 3.15 -14.79 -2.28
N ARG A 146 2.37 -15.88 -2.29
CA ARG A 146 2.80 -17.13 -2.91
C ARG A 146 3.02 -16.94 -4.41
N ASP A 147 2.07 -16.31 -5.09
CA ASP A 147 2.12 -16.13 -6.55
C ASP A 147 3.25 -15.19 -6.97
N LEU A 148 3.42 -14.07 -6.26
CA LEU A 148 4.48 -13.11 -6.56
C LEU A 148 5.84 -13.61 -6.08
N GLY A 149 5.88 -14.29 -4.93
CA GLY A 149 7.11 -14.82 -4.37
C GLY A 149 7.72 -15.97 -5.18
N ALA A 150 6.90 -16.67 -5.98
CA ALA A 150 7.38 -17.73 -6.85
C ALA A 150 8.13 -17.20 -8.07
N GLN A 151 7.99 -15.90 -8.38
CA GLN A 151 8.73 -15.31 -9.48
C GLN A 151 10.19 -15.08 -9.07
N PRO A 152 11.17 -15.38 -9.97
CA PRO A 152 12.56 -15.15 -9.62
C PRO A 152 12.78 -13.68 -9.29
N ALA A 153 13.49 -13.44 -8.18
CA ALA A 153 13.87 -12.11 -7.81
C ALA A 153 14.83 -11.55 -8.85
N PRO A 154 14.63 -10.34 -9.36
CA PRO A 154 15.63 -9.69 -10.18
C PRO A 154 16.87 -9.43 -9.31
N ASP A 155 18.00 -9.84 -9.81
CA ASP A 155 19.28 -9.61 -9.13
C ASP A 155 19.67 -8.13 -9.16
#